data_a545847d111985f1ad9fe67eaa7ab49c
#
_entry.id   a545847d111985f1ad9fe67eaa7ab49c
#
_cell.length_a   1.000
_cell.length_b   1.000
_cell.length_c   1.000
_cell.angle_alpha   90.00
_cell.angle_beta   90.00
_cell.angle_gamma   90.00
#
_symmetry.space_group_name_H-M   'P 1'
#
loop_
_entity.id
_entity.type
_entity.pdbx_description
1 polymer ?
#
loop_
_entity_poly.entity_id
_entity_poly.type
_entity_poly.pdbx_seq_one_letter_code
_entity_poly.pdbx_strand_id
1 'polypeptide(L)'
;MVPGDFFGFCTSLQKAELMAIGKFSCVKHYAEGELVYSPGDESNEFFIINRGLVEITPEPALPGSSIVFCRGDIFGETGAFTRMKRDQTARAFALLSVQCFAAKDFPELLRSVPSFVLFLCENMARRLFQARATEGACELVGSLINFDMITIYQTIIRSMRTGALLIKDERGETLGEFYFENGTPRWGRFQHLLGKEAFWQLFIPPHNAWTFSFSRELPLNAEWTEEKSITGGADQMLIEAIQMRDEFDSLRKSMRDDNVPLVRKELNFAWPAGEPEALRPLAEEIWQIVYSKPMSLVDLCARCNACASKIYQAVAGMLRADLFASATVEKADDFPSAKSGKLSNEECEPPSPGVSVTTAQKILPIAGAQAADQYQLESTLTS
;
A
#
# COMPACT_ATOMS: atom_id res chain seq x y z
N MET A 1 3.23 5.35 -13.48
CA MET A 1 1.87 5.82 -13.82
C MET A 1 0.99 4.61 -13.58
N VAL A 2 0.14 4.62 -12.54
CA VAL A 2 -0.74 3.48 -12.23
C VAL A 2 -1.93 3.58 -13.17
N PRO A 3 -2.06 2.68 -14.14
CA PRO A 3 -3.24 2.64 -14.99
C PRO A 3 -4.35 2.03 -14.17
N GLY A 4 -5.41 2.76 -13.88
CA GLY A 4 -6.56 2.06 -13.36
C GLY A 4 -7.65 2.83 -12.68
N ASP A 5 -7.45 4.07 -12.24
CA ASP A 5 -8.55 4.87 -11.76
C ASP A 5 -8.96 5.92 -12.81
N PHE A 6 -10.20 6.41 -12.68
CA PHE A 6 -10.74 7.43 -13.59
C PHE A 6 -9.93 8.72 -13.58
N PHE A 7 -9.37 9.10 -12.45
CA PHE A 7 -8.60 10.35 -12.33
C PHE A 7 -7.24 10.22 -13.00
N GLY A 8 -6.58 9.06 -12.86
CA GLY A 8 -5.36 8.74 -13.61
C GLY A 8 -5.61 8.73 -15.11
N PHE A 9 -6.71 8.14 -15.56
CA PHE A 9 -7.15 8.20 -16.95
C PHE A 9 -7.34 9.66 -17.42
N CYS A 10 -8.06 10.49 -16.64
CA CYS A 10 -8.25 11.91 -16.98
C CYS A 10 -6.95 12.70 -17.12
N THR A 11 -5.91 12.37 -16.36
CA THR A 11 -4.60 13.04 -16.49
C THR A 11 -3.88 12.74 -17.80
N SER A 12 -4.22 11.66 -18.48
CA SER A 12 -3.67 11.27 -19.78
C SER A 12 -4.39 11.88 -20.97
N LEU A 13 -5.58 12.49 -20.74
CA LEU A 13 -6.43 13.02 -21.79
C LEU A 13 -6.01 14.44 -22.23
N GLN A 14 -6.30 14.74 -23.49
CA GLN A 14 -6.18 16.11 -24.00
C GLN A 14 -7.32 17.00 -23.45
N LYS A 15 -7.09 18.31 -23.43
CA LYS A 15 -8.07 19.29 -22.93
C LYS A 15 -9.44 19.16 -23.60
N ALA A 16 -9.49 18.88 -24.90
CA ALA A 16 -10.75 18.70 -25.64
C ALA A 16 -11.51 17.46 -25.17
N GLU A 17 -10.82 16.36 -24.88
CA GLU A 17 -11.41 15.13 -24.37
C GLU A 17 -11.94 15.32 -22.94
N LEU A 18 -11.21 16.02 -22.08
CA LEU A 18 -11.68 16.39 -20.72
C LEU A 18 -12.93 17.25 -20.79
N MET A 19 -13.00 18.22 -21.70
CA MET A 19 -14.19 19.04 -21.90
C MET A 19 -15.36 18.19 -22.39
N ALA A 20 -15.15 17.21 -23.25
CA ALA A 20 -16.17 16.28 -23.71
C ALA A 20 -16.73 15.43 -22.54
N ILE A 21 -15.85 14.88 -21.69
CA ILE A 21 -16.29 14.17 -20.47
C ILE A 21 -17.18 15.07 -19.60
N GLY A 22 -16.74 16.32 -19.35
CA GLY A 22 -17.52 17.29 -18.58
C GLY A 22 -18.87 17.64 -19.22
N LYS A 23 -18.95 17.69 -20.57
CA LYS A 23 -20.20 17.97 -21.30
C LYS A 23 -21.22 16.84 -21.17
N PHE A 24 -20.78 15.57 -21.17
CA PHE A 24 -21.62 14.39 -21.13
C PHE A 24 -21.88 13.84 -19.73
N SER A 25 -21.47 14.57 -18.71
CA SER A 25 -21.64 14.14 -17.32
C SER A 25 -22.16 15.26 -16.42
N CYS A 26 -22.77 14.89 -15.30
CA CYS A 26 -23.15 15.80 -14.23
C CYS A 26 -22.73 15.24 -12.88
N VAL A 27 -22.52 16.13 -11.90
CA VAL A 27 -22.17 15.72 -10.54
C VAL A 27 -23.45 15.61 -9.72
N LYS A 28 -23.60 14.46 -9.04
CA LYS A 28 -24.67 14.22 -8.06
C LYS A 28 -24.05 13.98 -6.68
N HIS A 29 -24.80 14.37 -5.65
CA HIS A 29 -24.40 14.20 -4.25
C HIS A 29 -25.47 13.42 -3.50
N TYR A 30 -25.03 12.55 -2.61
CA TYR A 30 -25.91 11.73 -1.77
C TYR A 30 -25.40 11.80 -0.31
N ALA A 31 -26.36 11.91 0.61
CA ALA A 31 -26.06 11.81 2.04
C ALA A 31 -25.71 10.38 2.44
N GLU A 32 -25.06 10.21 3.59
CA GLU A 32 -24.82 8.88 4.17
C GLU A 32 -26.14 8.14 4.35
N GLY A 33 -26.20 6.88 3.92
CA GLY A 33 -27.38 6.01 3.96
C GLY A 33 -28.38 6.24 2.83
N GLU A 34 -28.21 7.26 1.98
CA GLU A 34 -29.12 7.56 0.87
C GLU A 34 -28.99 6.53 -0.25
N LEU A 35 -30.13 6.16 -0.85
CA LEU A 35 -30.19 5.27 -1.99
C LEU A 35 -29.80 5.99 -3.28
N VAL A 36 -28.88 5.40 -4.04
CA VAL A 36 -28.54 5.86 -5.39
C VAL A 36 -29.50 5.23 -6.40
N TYR A 37 -29.78 3.92 -6.25
CA TYR A 37 -30.80 3.18 -6.98
C TYR A 37 -31.18 1.90 -6.24
N SER A 38 -32.33 1.32 -6.62
CA SER A 38 -32.88 0.07 -6.07
C SER A 38 -33.13 -0.96 -7.16
N PRO A 39 -33.24 -2.26 -6.82
CA PRO A 39 -33.63 -3.30 -7.76
C PRO A 39 -34.98 -2.98 -8.41
N GLY A 40 -35.06 -3.20 -9.72
CA GLY A 40 -36.23 -2.90 -10.53
C GLY A 40 -36.25 -1.49 -11.14
N ASP A 41 -35.37 -0.58 -10.69
CA ASP A 41 -35.23 0.74 -11.28
C ASP A 41 -34.69 0.65 -12.73
N GLU A 42 -35.02 1.66 -13.54
CA GLU A 42 -34.50 1.80 -14.90
C GLU A 42 -33.01 2.15 -14.87
N SER A 43 -32.22 1.46 -15.71
CA SER A 43 -30.75 1.63 -15.76
C SER A 43 -30.36 2.66 -16.82
N ASN A 44 -30.76 3.92 -16.63
CA ASN A 44 -30.52 5.00 -17.59
C ASN A 44 -29.20 5.73 -17.39
N GLU A 45 -28.46 5.41 -16.35
CA GLU A 45 -27.23 6.11 -15.94
C GLU A 45 -26.21 5.12 -15.40
N PHE A 46 -24.93 5.47 -15.52
CA PHE A 46 -23.83 4.86 -14.77
C PHE A 46 -23.02 5.94 -14.07
N PHE A 47 -22.25 5.56 -13.09
CA PHE A 47 -21.65 6.47 -12.15
C PHE A 47 -20.16 6.20 -11.97
N ILE A 48 -19.39 7.27 -11.78
CA ILE A 48 -17.98 7.20 -11.34
C ILE A 48 -17.87 7.96 -10.02
N ILE A 49 -17.25 7.37 -9.03
CA ILE A 49 -17.16 7.96 -7.69
C ILE A 49 -16.08 9.04 -7.67
N ASN A 50 -16.45 10.29 -7.39
CA ASN A 50 -15.53 11.39 -7.18
C ASN A 50 -15.00 11.41 -5.73
N ARG A 51 -15.88 11.13 -4.77
CA ARG A 51 -15.57 11.13 -3.33
C ARG A 51 -16.62 10.31 -2.58
N GLY A 52 -16.20 9.64 -1.51
CA GLY A 52 -17.08 8.84 -0.66
C GLY A 52 -17.07 7.36 -1.05
N LEU A 53 -18.02 6.61 -0.53
CA LEU A 53 -18.15 5.17 -0.67
C LEU A 53 -19.56 4.79 -1.04
N VAL A 54 -19.71 3.78 -1.90
CA VAL A 54 -21.00 3.18 -2.28
C VAL A 54 -20.96 1.71 -1.91
N GLU A 55 -21.98 1.25 -1.20
CA GLU A 55 -22.23 -0.17 -0.96
C GLU A 55 -23.20 -0.69 -2.02
N ILE A 56 -22.80 -1.74 -2.73
CA ILE A 56 -23.63 -2.46 -3.69
C ILE A 56 -24.03 -3.79 -3.08
N THR A 57 -25.33 -4.02 -2.91
CA THR A 57 -25.87 -5.23 -2.33
C THR A 57 -26.73 -5.95 -3.36
N PRO A 58 -26.42 -7.23 -3.72
CA PRO A 58 -27.27 -8.02 -4.61
C PRO A 58 -28.62 -8.36 -3.96
N GLU A 59 -29.61 -8.67 -4.78
CA GLU A 59 -30.90 -9.15 -4.29
C GLU A 59 -31.20 -10.56 -4.86
N PRO A 60 -31.50 -11.56 -4.02
CA PRO A 60 -31.67 -11.45 -2.56
C PRO A 60 -30.33 -11.20 -1.84
N ALA A 61 -30.38 -10.32 -0.82
CA ALA A 61 -29.21 -10.02 0.00
C ALA A 61 -28.82 -11.24 0.81
N LEU A 62 -27.65 -11.81 0.52
CA LEU A 62 -27.01 -12.81 1.39
C LEU A 62 -26.09 -12.10 2.38
N PRO A 63 -25.96 -12.57 3.62
CA PRO A 63 -25.02 -11.99 4.56
C PRO A 63 -23.60 -11.94 3.96
N GLY A 64 -23.02 -10.73 3.84
CA GLY A 64 -21.68 -10.48 3.31
C GLY A 64 -21.54 -10.51 1.80
N SER A 65 -22.63 -10.46 1.04
CA SER A 65 -22.57 -10.33 -0.43
C SER A 65 -22.41 -8.87 -0.91
N SER A 66 -22.43 -7.89 0.00
CA SER A 66 -22.23 -6.49 -0.35
C SER A 66 -20.78 -6.21 -0.75
N ILE A 67 -20.62 -5.39 -1.80
CA ILE A 67 -19.32 -4.90 -2.27
C ILE A 67 -19.29 -3.39 -2.08
N VAL A 68 -18.18 -2.86 -1.57
CA VAL A 68 -18.00 -1.41 -1.39
C VAL A 68 -17.09 -0.88 -2.49
N PHE A 69 -17.57 0.14 -3.22
CA PHE A 69 -16.85 0.87 -4.23
C PHE A 69 -16.39 2.24 -3.71
N CYS A 70 -15.28 2.74 -4.24
CA CYS A 70 -14.63 3.97 -3.79
C CYS A 70 -14.33 4.96 -4.92
N ARG A 71 -13.63 6.03 -4.56
CA ARG A 71 -13.16 7.05 -5.49
C ARG A 71 -12.44 6.42 -6.70
N GLY A 72 -12.87 6.81 -7.90
CA GLY A 72 -12.34 6.32 -9.17
C GLY A 72 -13.04 5.07 -9.71
N ASP A 73 -13.81 4.36 -8.88
CA ASP A 73 -14.58 3.20 -9.32
C ASP A 73 -15.81 3.59 -10.12
N ILE A 74 -16.22 2.67 -11.02
CA ILE A 74 -17.43 2.78 -11.83
C ILE A 74 -18.47 1.83 -11.25
N PHE A 75 -19.73 2.24 -11.19
CA PHE A 75 -20.84 1.37 -10.83
C PHE A 75 -22.10 1.67 -11.61
N GLY A 76 -23.02 0.70 -11.67
CA GLY A 76 -24.27 0.82 -12.40
C GLY A 76 -24.13 0.73 -13.92
N GLU A 77 -22.94 0.45 -14.43
CA GLU A 77 -22.62 0.33 -15.84
C GLU A 77 -23.26 -0.91 -16.47
N THR A 78 -23.37 -2.02 -15.73
CA THR A 78 -23.92 -3.27 -16.24
C THR A 78 -25.35 -3.06 -16.77
N GLY A 79 -26.24 -2.51 -15.95
CA GLY A 79 -27.60 -2.22 -16.38
C GLY A 79 -27.69 -1.16 -17.48
N ALA A 80 -26.86 -0.09 -17.38
CA ALA A 80 -26.87 0.99 -18.37
C ALA A 80 -26.43 0.51 -19.78
N PHE A 81 -25.49 -0.41 -19.87
CA PHE A 81 -25.00 -0.94 -21.16
C PHE A 81 -25.85 -2.09 -21.70
N THR A 82 -26.38 -2.95 -20.82
CA THR A 82 -27.24 -4.09 -21.20
C THR A 82 -28.70 -3.69 -21.40
N ARG A 83 -29.10 -2.50 -20.96
CA ARG A 83 -30.50 -2.01 -20.91
C ARG A 83 -31.39 -2.89 -20.03
N MET A 84 -30.80 -3.59 -19.08
CA MET A 84 -31.53 -4.34 -18.06
C MET A 84 -31.86 -3.43 -16.88
N LYS A 85 -32.92 -3.74 -16.17
CA LYS A 85 -33.24 -3.07 -14.90
C LYS A 85 -32.17 -3.34 -13.87
N ARG A 86 -32.09 -2.46 -12.84
CA ARG A 86 -31.22 -2.68 -11.71
C ARG A 86 -31.54 -4.00 -11.01
N ASP A 87 -30.54 -4.80 -10.74
CA ASP A 87 -30.62 -6.09 -10.01
C ASP A 87 -30.03 -6.02 -8.61
N GLN A 88 -29.46 -4.85 -8.26
CA GLN A 88 -28.77 -4.62 -7.00
C GLN A 88 -29.22 -3.29 -6.40
N THR A 89 -29.10 -3.19 -5.06
CA THR A 89 -29.23 -1.92 -4.33
C THR A 89 -27.88 -1.22 -4.29
N ALA A 90 -27.82 0.06 -4.68
CA ALA A 90 -26.69 0.94 -4.45
C ALA A 90 -27.04 1.98 -3.38
N ARG A 91 -26.25 2.02 -2.30
CA ARG A 91 -26.45 2.93 -1.17
C ARG A 91 -25.16 3.68 -0.87
N ALA A 92 -25.25 4.97 -0.62
CA ALA A 92 -24.14 5.77 -0.13
C ALA A 92 -23.74 5.30 1.28
N PHE A 93 -22.55 4.73 1.41
CA PHE A 93 -22.03 4.25 2.70
C PHE A 93 -21.45 5.39 3.55
N ALA A 94 -21.05 6.48 2.91
CA ALA A 94 -20.61 7.75 3.49
C ALA A 94 -21.07 8.88 2.59
N LEU A 95 -20.84 10.16 2.98
CA LEU A 95 -21.12 11.31 2.11
C LEU A 95 -20.50 11.09 0.72
N LEU A 96 -21.33 11.01 -0.31
CA LEU A 96 -20.98 10.57 -1.63
C LEU A 96 -21.12 11.67 -2.67
N SER A 97 -20.10 11.81 -3.53
CA SER A 97 -20.15 12.61 -4.75
C SER A 97 -19.78 11.74 -5.94
N VAL A 98 -20.63 11.71 -6.95
CA VAL A 98 -20.43 10.90 -8.16
C VAL A 98 -20.53 11.75 -9.41
N GLN A 99 -19.76 11.37 -10.43
CA GLN A 99 -19.94 11.78 -11.81
C GLN A 99 -20.94 10.84 -12.46
N CYS A 100 -22.07 11.36 -12.91
CA CYS A 100 -23.17 10.61 -13.50
C CYS A 100 -23.16 10.79 -15.02
N PHE A 101 -23.26 9.69 -15.76
CA PHE A 101 -23.30 9.65 -17.21
C PHE A 101 -24.63 9.02 -17.67
N ALA A 102 -25.36 9.73 -18.54
CA ALA A 102 -26.59 9.17 -19.09
C ALA A 102 -26.29 8.15 -20.19
N ALA A 103 -26.88 6.98 -20.11
CA ALA A 103 -26.66 5.88 -21.06
C ALA A 103 -26.99 6.29 -22.52
N LYS A 104 -27.94 7.17 -22.74
CA LYS A 104 -28.31 7.70 -24.07
C LYS A 104 -27.19 8.50 -24.74
N ASP A 105 -26.34 9.18 -23.93
CA ASP A 105 -25.27 10.07 -24.43
C ASP A 105 -23.94 9.29 -24.62
N PHE A 106 -23.91 8.04 -24.18
CA PHE A 106 -22.72 7.21 -24.23
C PHE A 106 -22.13 7.02 -25.66
N PRO A 107 -22.93 6.77 -26.73
CA PRO A 107 -22.36 6.66 -28.08
C PRO A 107 -21.66 7.93 -28.55
N GLU A 108 -22.13 9.12 -28.15
CA GLU A 108 -21.51 10.40 -28.51
C GLU A 108 -20.27 10.68 -27.67
N LEU A 109 -20.30 10.33 -26.38
CA LEU A 109 -19.13 10.35 -25.50
C LEU A 109 -18.00 9.51 -26.08
N LEU A 110 -18.26 8.27 -26.54
CA LEU A 110 -17.26 7.39 -27.11
C LEU A 110 -16.67 7.89 -28.43
N ARG A 111 -17.46 8.61 -29.24
CA ARG A 111 -16.92 9.27 -30.44
C ARG A 111 -16.00 10.44 -30.09
N SER A 112 -16.31 11.16 -29.01
CA SER A 112 -15.54 12.32 -28.56
C SER A 112 -14.29 11.92 -27.77
N VAL A 113 -14.31 10.78 -27.08
CA VAL A 113 -13.22 10.25 -26.23
C VAL A 113 -13.08 8.74 -26.47
N PRO A 114 -12.48 8.32 -27.60
CA PRO A 114 -12.36 6.88 -27.91
C PRO A 114 -11.59 6.07 -26.88
N SER A 115 -10.59 6.68 -26.22
CA SER A 115 -9.80 6.07 -25.15
C SER A 115 -10.64 5.69 -23.92
N PHE A 116 -11.84 6.28 -23.75
CA PHE A 116 -12.76 5.94 -22.68
C PHE A 116 -13.28 4.49 -22.79
N VAL A 117 -13.38 3.93 -24.01
CA VAL A 117 -13.72 2.52 -24.21
C VAL A 117 -12.67 1.61 -23.58
N LEU A 118 -11.39 1.88 -23.86
CA LEU A 118 -10.27 1.10 -23.29
C LEU A 118 -10.30 1.15 -21.77
N PHE A 119 -10.46 2.35 -21.21
CA PHE A 119 -10.60 2.54 -19.77
C PHE A 119 -11.74 1.68 -19.17
N LEU A 120 -12.93 1.67 -19.79
CA LEU A 120 -14.05 0.84 -19.36
C LEU A 120 -13.75 -0.64 -19.49
N CYS A 121 -13.20 -1.08 -20.63
CA CYS A 121 -12.84 -2.48 -20.88
C CYS A 121 -11.79 -2.98 -19.86
N GLU A 122 -10.77 -2.18 -19.56
CA GLU A 122 -9.74 -2.50 -18.56
C GLU A 122 -10.35 -2.65 -17.16
N ASN A 123 -11.25 -1.74 -16.77
CA ASN A 123 -11.94 -1.83 -15.48
C ASN A 123 -12.83 -3.08 -15.40
N MET A 124 -13.61 -3.37 -16.45
CA MET A 124 -14.45 -4.57 -16.51
C MET A 124 -13.61 -5.86 -16.50
N ALA A 125 -12.53 -5.91 -17.29
CA ALA A 125 -11.62 -7.05 -17.32
C ALA A 125 -10.98 -7.30 -15.95
N ARG A 126 -10.55 -6.24 -15.28
CA ARG A 126 -9.99 -6.30 -13.91
C ARG A 126 -11.02 -6.85 -12.93
N ARG A 127 -12.27 -6.39 -12.97
CA ARG A 127 -13.35 -6.90 -12.12
C ARG A 127 -13.66 -8.37 -12.39
N LEU A 128 -13.70 -8.77 -13.65
CA LEU A 128 -13.89 -10.19 -14.02
C LEU A 128 -12.74 -11.06 -13.52
N PHE A 129 -11.50 -10.57 -13.62
CA PHE A 129 -10.33 -11.28 -13.09
C PHE A 129 -10.39 -11.38 -11.57
N GLN A 130 -10.73 -10.29 -10.88
CA GLN A 130 -10.92 -10.26 -9.44
C GLN A 130 -12.07 -11.18 -8.99
N ALA A 131 -13.21 -11.15 -9.68
CA ALA A 131 -14.34 -12.04 -9.39
C ALA A 131 -13.97 -13.52 -9.52
N ARG A 132 -13.20 -13.89 -10.53
CA ARG A 132 -12.71 -15.27 -10.70
C ARG A 132 -11.70 -15.67 -9.63
N ALA A 133 -10.84 -14.72 -9.18
CA ALA A 133 -9.88 -14.95 -8.10
C ALA A 133 -10.56 -15.05 -6.73
N THR A 134 -11.81 -14.58 -6.62
CA THR A 134 -12.58 -14.46 -5.37
C THR A 134 -13.84 -15.33 -5.36
N GLU A 135 -13.89 -16.41 -6.14
CA GLU A 135 -15.00 -17.40 -6.08
C GLU A 135 -15.14 -18.06 -4.70
N GLY A 136 -14.95 -17.31 -3.64
CA GLY A 136 -15.02 -17.86 -2.30
C GLY A 136 -15.17 -16.90 -1.17
N ALA A 137 -15.16 -15.59 -1.24
CA ALA A 137 -15.43 -14.85 0.01
C ALA A 137 -14.78 -13.45 0.17
N CYS A 138 -14.27 -12.81 -0.87
CA CYS A 138 -13.71 -11.48 -0.70
C CYS A 138 -14.82 -10.42 -0.63
N GLU A 139 -14.97 -9.78 0.52
CA GLU A 139 -16.05 -8.84 0.81
C GLU A 139 -15.67 -7.37 0.56
N LEU A 140 -14.38 -7.07 0.55
CA LEU A 140 -13.85 -5.71 0.36
C LEU A 140 -12.48 -5.82 -0.33
N VAL A 141 -12.32 -5.19 -1.49
CA VAL A 141 -11.06 -5.18 -2.26
C VAL A 141 -10.80 -3.79 -2.81
N GLY A 142 -9.56 -3.37 -2.81
CA GLY A 142 -9.20 -2.08 -3.36
C GLY A 142 -7.69 -1.80 -3.37
N SER A 143 -7.33 -0.58 -3.78
CA SER A 143 -5.95 -0.09 -3.75
C SER A 143 -5.79 0.99 -2.69
N LEU A 144 -4.70 0.96 -1.93
CA LEU A 144 -4.37 1.96 -0.91
C LEU A 144 -3.97 3.33 -1.50
N ILE A 145 -3.84 3.43 -2.82
CA ILE A 145 -3.76 4.74 -3.49
C ILE A 145 -5.10 5.48 -3.39
N ASN A 146 -6.21 4.74 -3.48
CA ASN A 146 -7.55 5.28 -3.55
C ASN A 146 -8.28 5.27 -2.20
N PHE A 147 -7.86 4.37 -1.30
CA PHE A 147 -8.42 4.22 0.04
C PHE A 147 -7.42 4.64 1.11
N ASP A 148 -7.85 5.45 2.05
CA ASP A 148 -7.15 5.63 3.31
C ASP A 148 -7.42 4.43 4.23
N MET A 149 -6.38 3.92 4.88
CA MET A 149 -6.49 2.80 5.83
C MET A 149 -7.46 3.05 6.97
N ILE A 150 -7.62 4.31 7.39
CA ILE A 150 -8.61 4.69 8.41
C ILE A 150 -10.02 4.40 7.90
N THR A 151 -10.31 4.74 6.66
CA THR A 151 -11.62 4.48 6.02
C THR A 151 -11.91 2.98 5.91
N ILE A 152 -10.90 2.18 5.53
CA ILE A 152 -11.02 0.72 5.46
C ILE A 152 -11.33 0.15 6.84
N TYR A 153 -10.58 0.57 7.86
CA TYR A 153 -10.77 0.10 9.22
C TYR A 153 -12.13 0.52 9.79
N GLN A 154 -12.57 1.76 9.56
CA GLN A 154 -13.91 2.22 9.92
C GLN A 154 -14.99 1.38 9.27
N THR A 155 -14.82 0.99 8.02
CA THR A 155 -15.75 0.11 7.29
C THR A 155 -15.84 -1.26 7.96
N ILE A 156 -14.70 -1.86 8.33
CA ILE A 156 -14.65 -3.15 9.04
C ILE A 156 -15.34 -3.05 10.40
N ILE A 157 -15.07 -1.99 11.18
CA ILE A 157 -15.70 -1.77 12.49
C ILE A 157 -17.23 -1.63 12.34
N ARG A 158 -17.69 -0.70 11.50
CA ARG A 158 -19.13 -0.40 11.33
C ARG A 158 -19.92 -1.61 10.83
N SER A 159 -19.33 -2.41 9.97
CA SER A 159 -19.95 -3.63 9.46
C SER A 159 -19.83 -4.82 10.39
N MET A 160 -19.16 -4.68 11.55
CA MET A 160 -18.94 -5.74 12.55
C MET A 160 -18.42 -7.03 11.91
N ARG A 161 -17.55 -6.91 10.90
CA ARG A 161 -17.10 -8.05 10.10
C ARG A 161 -16.07 -8.90 10.84
N THR A 162 -16.19 -10.21 10.65
CA THR A 162 -15.19 -11.21 11.08
C THR A 162 -14.52 -11.76 9.84
N GLY A 163 -13.17 -11.74 9.81
CA GLY A 163 -12.41 -12.18 8.64
C GLY A 163 -10.98 -11.68 8.66
N ALA A 164 -10.27 -11.88 7.54
CA ALA A 164 -8.87 -11.50 7.37
C ALA A 164 -8.71 -10.35 6.38
N LEU A 165 -7.95 -9.34 6.76
CA LEU A 165 -7.47 -8.25 5.91
C LEU A 165 -6.04 -8.58 5.44
N LEU A 166 -5.86 -8.71 4.14
CA LEU A 166 -4.57 -8.92 3.50
C LEU A 166 -4.13 -7.64 2.80
N ILE A 167 -2.87 -7.27 2.99
CA ILE A 167 -2.22 -6.17 2.28
C ILE A 167 -1.14 -6.77 1.38
N LYS A 168 -1.15 -6.41 0.11
CA LYS A 168 -0.20 -6.89 -0.89
C LYS A 168 0.49 -5.74 -1.59
N ASP A 169 1.74 -5.95 -1.98
CA ASP A 169 2.49 -5.00 -2.80
C ASP A 169 2.08 -5.05 -4.29
N GLU A 170 2.76 -4.25 -5.12
CA GLU A 170 2.55 -4.20 -6.58
C GLU A 170 2.85 -5.53 -7.29
N ARG A 171 3.64 -6.43 -6.67
CA ARG A 171 4.01 -7.74 -7.20
C ARG A 171 3.06 -8.84 -6.75
N GLY A 172 2.10 -8.51 -5.86
CA GLY A 172 1.17 -9.44 -5.26
C GLY A 172 1.72 -10.19 -4.04
N GLU A 173 2.91 -9.81 -3.54
CA GLU A 173 3.49 -10.36 -2.32
C GLU A 173 2.75 -9.83 -1.08
N THR A 174 2.48 -10.70 -0.12
CA THR A 174 1.75 -10.33 1.09
C THR A 174 2.66 -9.57 2.06
N LEU A 175 2.42 -8.27 2.21
CA LEU A 175 3.09 -7.40 3.17
C LEU A 175 2.51 -7.50 4.56
N GLY A 176 1.18 -7.63 4.67
CA GLY A 176 0.47 -7.64 5.95
C GLY A 176 -0.75 -8.55 5.93
N GLU A 177 -1.07 -9.04 7.12
CA GLU A 177 -2.17 -9.94 7.35
C GLU A 177 -2.74 -9.69 8.74
N PHE A 178 -4.04 -9.37 8.81
CA PHE A 178 -4.71 -9.03 10.06
C PHE A 178 -6.03 -9.77 10.17
N TYR A 179 -6.30 -10.37 11.31
CA TYR A 179 -7.57 -11.01 11.60
C TYR A 179 -8.44 -10.14 12.50
N PHE A 180 -9.70 -10.02 12.11
CA PHE A 180 -10.72 -9.26 12.82
C PHE A 180 -11.84 -10.18 13.30
N GLU A 181 -12.33 -9.93 14.48
CA GLU A 181 -13.49 -10.58 15.07
C GLU A 181 -14.51 -9.51 15.45
N ASN A 182 -15.68 -9.55 14.82
CA ASN A 182 -16.73 -8.55 15.01
C ASN A 182 -16.21 -7.10 14.90
N GLY A 183 -15.42 -6.82 13.84
CA GLY A 183 -14.82 -5.53 13.60
C GLY A 183 -13.62 -5.18 14.48
N THR A 184 -13.26 -6.01 15.45
CA THR A 184 -12.14 -5.79 16.37
C THR A 184 -10.91 -6.56 15.89
N PRO A 185 -9.74 -5.91 15.71
CA PRO A 185 -8.52 -6.62 15.37
C PRO A 185 -8.06 -7.49 16.52
N ARG A 186 -7.72 -8.75 16.24
CA ARG A 186 -7.32 -9.76 17.23
C ARG A 186 -5.91 -10.24 17.03
N TRP A 187 -5.43 -10.19 15.82
CA TRP A 187 -4.16 -10.74 15.42
C TRP A 187 -3.64 -10.03 14.18
N GLY A 188 -2.33 -9.89 14.05
CA GLY A 188 -1.75 -9.27 12.86
C GLY A 188 -0.24 -9.37 12.75
N ARG A 189 0.21 -9.31 11.51
CA ARG A 189 1.61 -9.09 11.13
C ARG A 189 1.69 -8.10 9.98
N PHE A 190 2.77 -7.34 9.91
CA PHE A 190 3.06 -6.45 8.79
C PHE A 190 4.58 -6.41 8.58
N GLN A 191 5.03 -6.92 7.44
CA GLN A 191 6.46 -7.13 7.18
C GLN A 191 7.11 -7.94 8.31
N HIS A 192 8.07 -7.37 9.04
CA HIS A 192 8.74 -7.99 10.19
C HIS A 192 8.03 -7.71 11.51
N LEU A 193 7.08 -6.78 11.55
CA LEU A 193 6.37 -6.39 12.75
C LEU A 193 5.23 -7.35 13.10
N LEU A 194 4.95 -7.52 14.38
CA LEU A 194 3.92 -8.41 14.91
C LEU A 194 2.95 -7.67 15.82
N GLY A 195 1.73 -8.20 15.95
CA GLY A 195 0.73 -7.74 16.89
C GLY A 195 0.38 -6.26 16.77
N LYS A 196 0.45 -5.56 17.89
CA LYS A 196 0.08 -4.14 18.00
C LYS A 196 0.99 -3.22 17.17
N GLU A 197 2.28 -3.51 17.11
CA GLU A 197 3.22 -2.72 16.32
C GLU A 197 2.95 -2.84 14.81
N ALA A 198 2.65 -4.05 14.35
CA ALA A 198 2.20 -4.28 12.97
C ALA A 198 0.92 -3.51 12.65
N PHE A 199 -0.04 -3.51 13.59
CA PHE A 199 -1.30 -2.81 13.42
C PHE A 199 -1.10 -1.30 13.31
N TRP A 200 -0.26 -0.70 14.16
CA TRP A 200 0.04 0.72 14.07
C TRP A 200 0.76 1.09 12.77
N GLN A 201 1.69 0.25 12.31
CA GLN A 201 2.41 0.48 11.05
C GLN A 201 1.46 0.52 9.85
N LEU A 202 0.34 -0.18 9.90
CA LEU A 202 -0.67 -0.20 8.84
C LEU A 202 -1.23 1.20 8.51
N PHE A 203 -1.28 2.11 9.49
CA PHE A 203 -1.82 3.46 9.31
C PHE A 203 -0.77 4.50 8.94
N ILE A 204 0.51 4.13 8.90
CA ILE A 204 1.63 5.06 8.66
C ILE A 204 2.04 5.03 7.18
N PRO A 205 1.90 6.16 6.44
CA PRO A 205 2.34 6.24 5.05
C PRO A 205 3.88 6.18 4.93
N PRO A 206 4.41 5.86 3.72
CA PRO A 206 3.71 5.81 2.44
C PRO A 206 3.06 4.46 2.17
N HIS A 207 1.79 4.48 1.82
CA HIS A 207 1.12 3.33 1.24
C HIS A 207 1.26 3.42 -0.28
N ASN A 208 2.32 2.87 -0.82
CA ASN A 208 2.59 2.86 -2.26
C ASN A 208 1.40 2.25 -3.05
N ALA A 209 1.61 1.79 -4.26
CA ALA A 209 0.57 1.11 -5.04
C ALA A 209 0.18 -0.27 -4.45
N TRP A 210 -0.06 -0.32 -3.14
CA TRP A 210 -0.48 -1.52 -2.44
C TRP A 210 -1.96 -1.78 -2.64
N THR A 211 -2.33 -3.04 -2.60
CA THR A 211 -3.72 -3.49 -2.67
C THR A 211 -4.13 -4.13 -1.35
N PHE A 212 -5.41 -4.07 -1.04
CA PHE A 212 -5.96 -4.76 0.11
C PHE A 212 -7.14 -5.64 -0.31
N SER A 213 -7.34 -6.71 0.46
CA SER A 213 -8.51 -7.57 0.35
C SER A 213 -8.95 -8.02 1.74
N PHE A 214 -10.26 -7.95 2.01
CA PHE A 214 -10.86 -8.49 3.22
C PHE A 214 -11.74 -9.68 2.86
N SER A 215 -11.54 -10.82 3.52
CA SER A 215 -12.31 -12.03 3.28
C SER A 215 -12.71 -12.70 4.59
N ARG A 216 -13.82 -13.48 4.57
CA ARG A 216 -14.24 -14.31 5.71
C ARG A 216 -13.36 -15.53 5.92
N GLU A 217 -12.63 -15.93 4.90
CA GLU A 217 -11.74 -17.06 5.00
C GLU A 217 -10.54 -16.71 5.86
N LEU A 218 -10.26 -17.58 6.82
CA LEU A 218 -9.04 -17.50 7.61
C LEU A 218 -7.85 -17.90 6.71
N PRO A 219 -6.71 -17.21 6.82
CA PRO A 219 -5.50 -17.65 6.17
C PRO A 219 -5.17 -19.10 6.58
N LEU A 220 -4.92 -19.95 5.58
CA LEU A 220 -4.67 -21.38 5.78
C LEU A 220 -3.50 -21.71 6.70
N ASN A 221 -2.60 -20.75 6.94
CA ASN A 221 -1.40 -20.87 7.75
C ASN A 221 -1.34 -19.86 8.90
N ALA A 222 -2.47 -19.41 9.42
CA ALA A 222 -2.49 -18.47 10.55
C ALA A 222 -1.93 -19.14 11.81
N GLU A 223 -0.64 -18.93 12.08
CA GLU A 223 -0.03 -19.26 13.36
C GLU A 223 -0.47 -18.22 14.40
N TRP A 224 -1.40 -18.60 15.23
CA TRP A 224 -1.92 -17.81 16.36
C TRP A 224 -0.91 -17.82 17.49
N THR A 225 0.09 -16.95 17.44
CA THR A 225 1.05 -16.79 18.53
C THR A 225 0.68 -15.59 19.40
N GLU A 226 1.05 -15.64 20.68
CA GLU A 226 0.77 -14.57 21.64
C GLU A 226 1.41 -13.22 21.19
N GLU A 227 2.58 -13.28 20.57
CA GLU A 227 3.31 -12.12 20.02
C GLU A 227 2.56 -11.38 18.91
N LYS A 228 1.72 -12.08 18.15
CA LYS A 228 0.91 -11.51 17.08
C LYS A 228 -0.45 -11.03 17.57
N SER A 229 -0.75 -11.21 18.86
CA SER A 229 -2.04 -10.84 19.47
C SER A 229 -2.20 -9.32 19.54
N ILE A 230 -3.42 -8.86 19.24
CA ILE A 230 -3.82 -7.46 19.31
C ILE A 230 -4.92 -7.33 20.38
N THR A 231 -4.64 -6.54 21.40
CA THR A 231 -5.57 -6.28 22.50
C THR A 231 -6.06 -4.84 22.46
N GLY A 232 -7.37 -4.63 22.59
CA GLY A 232 -7.99 -3.31 22.61
C GLY A 232 -9.39 -3.32 22.02
N GLY A 233 -10.17 -2.30 22.30
CA GLY A 233 -11.47 -2.07 21.68
C GLY A 233 -11.30 -1.41 20.30
N ALA A 234 -12.17 -1.76 19.35
CA ALA A 234 -12.07 -1.28 17.97
C ALA A 234 -12.05 0.26 17.85
N ASP A 235 -12.97 0.96 18.54
CA ASP A 235 -13.09 2.41 18.50
C ASP A 235 -11.89 3.10 19.17
N GLN A 236 -11.41 2.56 20.30
CA GLN A 236 -10.23 3.08 20.97
C GLN A 236 -9.00 2.97 20.06
N MET A 237 -8.82 1.83 19.41
CA MET A 237 -7.70 1.61 18.50
C MET A 237 -7.78 2.51 17.26
N LEU A 238 -8.99 2.84 16.80
CA LEU A 238 -9.17 3.81 15.71
C LEU A 238 -8.69 5.20 16.11
N ILE A 239 -9.06 5.66 17.31
CA ILE A 239 -8.64 6.98 17.82
C ILE A 239 -7.11 7.01 17.98
N GLU A 240 -6.52 5.96 18.58
CA GLU A 240 -5.07 5.85 18.74
C GLU A 240 -4.34 5.84 17.37
N ALA A 241 -4.90 5.14 16.35
CA ALA A 241 -4.33 5.12 15.00
C ALA A 241 -4.33 6.50 14.33
N ILE A 242 -5.42 7.27 14.47
CA ILE A 242 -5.53 8.63 13.93
C ILE A 242 -4.50 9.54 14.61
N GLN A 243 -4.44 9.51 15.94
CA GLN A 243 -3.48 10.32 16.70
C GLN A 243 -2.03 9.99 16.31
N MET A 244 -1.69 8.71 16.25
CA MET A 244 -0.35 8.26 15.90
C MET A 244 0.06 8.66 14.48
N ARG A 245 -0.87 8.61 13.52
CA ARG A 245 -0.63 9.08 12.15
C ARG A 245 -0.37 10.59 12.11
N ASP A 246 -1.20 11.38 12.79
CA ASP A 246 -1.08 12.84 12.79
C ASP A 246 0.22 13.30 13.49
N GLU A 247 0.61 12.62 14.56
CA GLU A 247 1.91 12.83 15.23
C GLU A 247 3.09 12.45 14.32
N PHE A 248 3.00 11.31 13.64
CA PHE A 248 4.03 10.87 12.69
C PHE A 248 4.21 11.87 11.55
N ASP A 249 3.12 12.34 10.94
CA ASP A 249 3.15 13.33 9.86
C ASP A 249 3.78 14.65 10.32
N SER A 250 3.51 15.07 11.57
CA SER A 250 4.12 16.25 12.16
C SER A 250 5.62 16.07 12.37
N LEU A 251 6.04 14.93 12.96
CA LEU A 251 7.43 14.61 13.21
C LEU A 251 8.22 14.49 11.90
N ARG A 252 7.68 13.77 10.92
CA ARG A 252 8.34 13.59 9.62
C ARG A 252 8.58 14.91 8.91
N LYS A 253 7.64 15.85 8.97
CA LYS A 253 7.81 17.20 8.40
C LYS A 253 8.91 18.01 9.12
N SER A 254 9.14 17.74 10.41
CA SER A 254 10.19 18.40 11.17
C SER A 254 11.60 17.82 10.93
N MET A 255 11.67 16.58 10.47
CA MET A 255 12.92 15.90 10.11
C MET A 255 13.22 16.16 8.63
N ARG A 256 14.38 16.75 8.34
CA ARG A 256 14.71 17.26 7.00
C ARG A 256 14.91 16.16 5.96
N ASP A 257 15.49 15.01 6.36
CA ASP A 257 15.78 13.89 5.45
C ASP A 257 15.87 12.58 6.25
N ASP A 258 15.00 11.66 5.93
CA ASP A 258 14.88 10.36 6.59
C ASP A 258 16.04 9.41 6.25
N ASN A 259 16.81 9.71 5.18
CA ASN A 259 17.92 8.91 4.70
C ASN A 259 19.28 9.32 5.26
N VAL A 260 19.36 10.45 5.97
CA VAL A 260 20.62 10.91 6.56
C VAL A 260 20.99 10.02 7.75
N PRO A 261 22.20 9.43 7.76
CA PRO A 261 22.62 8.62 8.88
C PRO A 261 22.73 9.41 10.17
N LEU A 262 22.28 8.84 11.26
CA LEU A 262 22.42 9.34 12.60
C LEU A 262 23.76 8.87 13.20
N VAL A 263 24.42 9.77 13.92
CA VAL A 263 25.68 9.51 14.62
C VAL A 263 25.52 9.93 16.07
N ARG A 264 26.07 9.15 16.99
CA ARG A 264 26.12 9.54 18.42
C ARG A 264 27.05 10.74 18.63
N LYS A 265 26.61 11.67 19.46
CA LYS A 265 27.45 12.77 19.99
C LYS A 265 28.03 12.44 21.35
N GLU A 266 27.27 11.70 22.16
CA GLU A 266 27.62 11.37 23.53
C GLU A 266 28.07 9.91 23.66
N LEU A 267 28.88 9.63 24.68
CA LEU A 267 29.35 8.29 25.02
C LEU A 267 28.34 7.52 25.87
N ASN A 268 27.61 8.21 26.72
CA ASN A 268 26.66 7.62 27.67
C ASN A 268 25.23 7.93 27.25
N PHE A 269 24.37 6.92 27.34
CA PHE A 269 22.94 7.10 27.13
C PHE A 269 22.30 7.72 28.38
N ALA A 270 21.53 8.78 28.18
CA ALA A 270 20.65 9.35 29.19
C ALA A 270 19.32 9.71 28.57
N TRP A 271 18.26 9.03 29.03
CA TRP A 271 16.92 9.35 28.50
C TRP A 271 16.47 10.74 28.97
N PRO A 272 16.03 11.62 28.06
CA PRO A 272 15.72 13.01 28.42
C PRO A 272 14.52 13.09 29.37
N ALA A 273 14.61 13.95 30.36
CA ALA A 273 13.52 14.29 31.25
C ALA A 273 12.39 14.98 30.46
N GLY A 274 11.17 14.51 30.60
CA GLY A 274 9.99 15.03 29.88
C GLY A 274 9.59 14.24 28.61
N GLU A 275 10.43 13.34 28.14
CA GLU A 275 10.05 12.40 27.07
C GLU A 275 9.31 11.18 27.68
N PRO A 276 8.39 10.54 26.91
CA PRO A 276 7.61 9.41 27.40
C PRO A 276 8.49 8.24 27.85
N GLU A 277 8.40 7.83 29.10
CA GLU A 277 9.20 6.71 29.64
C GLU A 277 8.95 5.38 28.91
N ALA A 278 7.76 5.23 28.32
CA ALA A 278 7.42 4.07 27.49
C ALA A 278 8.30 3.90 26.24
N LEU A 279 8.91 4.98 25.75
CA LEU A 279 9.82 4.95 24.59
C LEU A 279 11.28 4.66 24.98
N ARG A 280 11.62 4.69 26.25
CA ARG A 280 12.99 4.51 26.72
C ARG A 280 13.62 3.17 26.30
N PRO A 281 12.94 2.01 26.42
CA PRO A 281 13.52 0.74 25.98
C PRO A 281 13.87 0.74 24.49
N LEU A 282 12.98 1.30 23.66
CA LEU A 282 13.21 1.46 22.22
C LEU A 282 14.37 2.43 21.94
N ALA A 283 14.46 3.52 22.67
CA ALA A 283 15.54 4.48 22.52
C ALA A 283 16.91 3.87 22.92
N GLU A 284 16.95 3.04 23.97
CA GLU A 284 18.14 2.27 24.36
C GLU A 284 18.56 1.28 23.26
N GLU A 285 17.60 0.57 22.65
CA GLU A 285 17.85 -0.33 21.52
C GLU A 285 18.43 0.45 20.33
N ILE A 286 17.78 1.55 19.91
CA ILE A 286 18.26 2.42 18.82
C ILE A 286 19.66 2.94 19.13
N TRP A 287 19.90 3.35 20.38
CA TRP A 287 21.21 3.82 20.83
C TRP A 287 22.29 2.76 20.64
N GLN A 288 22.03 1.50 20.94
CA GLN A 288 22.98 0.40 20.74
C GLN A 288 23.20 0.09 19.26
N ILE A 289 22.14 0.12 18.46
CA ILE A 289 22.21 -0.10 17.02
C ILE A 289 23.11 0.95 16.35
N VAL A 290 22.89 2.24 16.63
CA VAL A 290 23.64 3.35 16.04
C VAL A 290 25.11 3.37 16.53
N TYR A 291 25.40 2.76 17.70
CA TYR A 291 26.80 2.60 18.15
C TYR A 291 27.63 1.72 17.23
N SER A 292 27.05 0.64 16.76
CA SER A 292 27.76 -0.31 15.90
C SER A 292 28.00 0.23 14.49
N LYS A 293 27.08 1.06 13.98
CA LYS A 293 27.14 1.67 12.65
C LYS A 293 26.16 2.83 12.55
N PRO A 294 26.58 3.99 11.97
CA PRO A 294 25.63 5.05 11.62
C PRO A 294 24.46 4.51 10.77
N MET A 295 23.24 4.85 11.13
CA MET A 295 22.03 4.37 10.46
C MET A 295 21.04 5.49 10.20
N SER A 296 20.36 5.41 9.06
CA SER A 296 19.25 6.31 8.72
C SER A 296 17.96 5.91 9.47
N LEU A 297 16.99 6.83 9.52
CA LEU A 297 15.67 6.53 10.07
C LEU A 297 14.98 5.38 9.30
N VAL A 298 15.15 5.35 7.98
CA VAL A 298 14.62 4.28 7.13
C VAL A 298 15.21 2.92 7.51
N ASP A 299 16.53 2.86 7.72
CA ASP A 299 17.20 1.62 8.13
C ASP A 299 16.79 1.18 9.55
N LEU A 300 16.59 2.13 10.47
CA LEU A 300 16.09 1.86 11.82
C LEU A 300 14.67 1.29 11.79
N CYS A 301 13.77 1.86 10.95
CA CYS A 301 12.42 1.34 10.76
C CYS A 301 12.39 -0.09 10.18
N ALA A 302 13.38 -0.45 9.37
CA ALA A 302 13.48 -1.80 8.82
C ALA A 302 14.06 -2.84 9.83
N ARG A 303 14.67 -2.38 10.93
CA ARG A 303 15.43 -3.24 11.85
C ARG A 303 14.80 -3.37 13.24
N CYS A 304 14.20 -2.29 13.76
CA CYS A 304 13.59 -2.29 15.09
C CYS A 304 12.20 -2.93 15.07
N ASN A 305 11.84 -3.65 16.14
CA ASN A 305 10.53 -4.26 16.29
C ASN A 305 9.48 -3.27 16.84
N ALA A 306 9.46 -2.07 16.28
CA ALA A 306 8.50 -1.02 16.62
C ALA A 306 7.99 -0.32 15.37
N CYS A 307 6.78 0.22 15.41
CA CYS A 307 6.23 0.99 14.27
C CYS A 307 7.02 2.29 14.06
N ALA A 308 7.03 2.78 12.83
CA ALA A 308 7.81 3.96 12.46
C ALA A 308 7.49 5.19 13.30
N SER A 309 6.23 5.41 13.70
CA SER A 309 5.86 6.54 14.57
C SER A 309 6.65 6.55 15.88
N LYS A 310 6.75 5.40 16.57
CA LYS A 310 7.50 5.29 17.82
C LYS A 310 9.00 5.49 17.63
N ILE A 311 9.55 4.97 16.52
CA ILE A 311 10.97 5.15 16.18
C ILE A 311 11.26 6.64 15.95
N TYR A 312 10.40 7.33 15.19
CA TYR A 312 10.54 8.77 14.95
C TYR A 312 10.41 9.58 16.24
N GLN A 313 9.47 9.23 17.13
CA GLN A 313 9.32 9.87 18.44
C GLN A 313 10.58 9.70 19.30
N ALA A 314 11.09 8.46 19.41
CA ALA A 314 12.29 8.18 20.20
C ALA A 314 13.52 8.92 19.67
N VAL A 315 13.73 8.90 18.35
CA VAL A 315 14.84 9.62 17.71
C VAL A 315 14.68 11.13 17.84
N ALA A 316 13.46 11.66 17.70
CA ALA A 316 13.19 13.09 17.92
C ALA A 316 13.53 13.54 19.35
N GLY A 317 13.18 12.72 20.34
CA GLY A 317 13.57 12.95 21.75
C GLY A 317 15.10 12.99 21.93
N MET A 318 15.79 12.01 21.33
CA MET A 318 17.26 11.96 21.39
C MET A 318 17.95 13.11 20.64
N LEU A 319 17.39 13.57 19.52
CA LEU A 319 17.89 14.74 18.78
C LEU A 319 17.67 16.03 19.58
N ARG A 320 16.51 16.21 20.24
CA ARG A 320 16.25 17.37 21.13
C ARG A 320 17.22 17.43 22.32
N ALA A 321 17.62 16.25 22.81
CA ALA A 321 18.58 16.13 23.90
C ALA A 321 20.05 16.18 23.43
N ASP A 322 20.29 16.47 22.16
CA ASP A 322 21.62 16.52 21.52
C ASP A 322 22.44 15.21 21.62
N LEU A 323 21.79 14.09 21.82
CA LEU A 323 22.43 12.76 21.87
C LEU A 323 22.85 12.25 20.50
N PHE A 324 22.13 12.65 19.43
CA PHE A 324 22.43 12.33 18.04
C PHE A 324 22.72 13.59 17.21
N ALA A 325 23.51 13.42 16.16
CA ALA A 325 23.65 14.35 15.06
C ALA A 325 23.32 13.67 13.74
N SER A 326 22.80 14.42 12.79
CA SER A 326 22.78 14.00 11.39
C SER A 326 24.20 14.07 10.83
N ALA A 327 24.69 12.97 10.26
CA ALA A 327 25.95 13.00 9.53
C ALA A 327 25.75 13.83 8.26
N THR A 328 26.17 15.09 8.28
CA THR A 328 26.39 15.82 7.04
C THR A 328 27.53 15.12 6.32
N VAL A 329 27.31 14.66 5.12
CA VAL A 329 28.40 14.26 4.21
C VAL A 329 29.16 15.56 3.90
N GLU A 330 30.14 15.90 4.76
CA GLU A 330 31.20 16.83 4.34
C GLU A 330 31.83 16.20 3.11
N LYS A 331 31.72 16.91 1.98
CA LYS A 331 32.49 16.60 0.80
C LYS A 331 33.93 16.47 1.25
N ALA A 332 34.52 15.32 0.98
CA ALA A 332 35.95 15.06 1.17
C ALA A 332 36.76 15.89 0.16
N ASP A 333 36.83 17.20 0.41
CA ASP A 333 37.66 18.14 -0.29
C ASP A 333 38.35 19.01 0.76
N ASP A 334 39.17 18.44 1.60
CA ASP A 334 40.25 19.13 2.34
C ASP A 334 41.12 18.09 3.07
N PHE A 335 41.87 17.31 2.32
CA PHE A 335 43.13 16.82 2.85
C PHE A 335 44.16 17.94 2.60
N PRO A 336 44.78 18.50 3.64
CA PRO A 336 45.88 19.44 3.46
C PRO A 336 47.03 18.70 2.77
N SER A 337 47.38 19.15 1.57
CA SER A 337 48.55 18.68 0.82
C SER A 337 49.78 18.89 1.72
N ALA A 338 50.40 17.77 2.12
CA ALA A 338 51.67 17.75 2.76
C ALA A 338 52.71 18.47 1.88
N LYS A 339 53.29 19.50 2.46
CA LYS A 339 54.39 20.29 1.86
C LYS A 339 55.49 19.38 1.39
N SER A 340 55.83 19.52 0.10
CA SER A 340 57.03 18.95 -0.53
C SER A 340 58.30 19.42 0.15
N GLY A 341 58.90 18.53 0.92
CA GLY A 341 60.30 18.66 1.31
C GLY A 341 61.16 18.04 0.22
N LYS A 342 62.01 18.87 -0.39
CA LYS A 342 63.09 18.44 -1.30
C LYS A 342 64.05 17.54 -0.52
N LEU A 343 64.29 16.33 -1.04
CA LEU A 343 65.57 15.62 -0.81
C LEU A 343 65.94 14.90 -2.09
N SER A 344 67.20 15.04 -2.36
CA SER A 344 68.06 14.76 -3.47
C SER A 344 68.01 13.35 -4.07
N ASN A 345 68.35 13.32 -5.37
CA ASN A 345 68.66 12.22 -6.25
C ASN A 345 69.62 11.18 -5.63
N GLU A 346 69.24 9.92 -5.72
CA GLU A 346 70.19 8.83 -5.98
C GLU A 346 69.53 7.82 -6.94
N GLU A 347 70.25 7.59 -8.02
CA GLU A 347 69.95 6.68 -9.09
C GLU A 347 70.03 5.22 -8.60
N CYS A 348 69.10 4.37 -8.99
CA CYS A 348 69.32 2.95 -9.16
C CYS A 348 68.36 2.40 -10.21
N GLU A 349 68.98 1.79 -11.21
CA GLU A 349 68.37 1.16 -12.39
C GLU A 349 67.44 -0.03 -12.10
N PRO A 350 66.62 -0.39 -13.06
CA PRO A 350 65.64 -1.47 -12.92
C PRO A 350 66.19 -2.85 -13.33
N PRO A 351 65.68 -3.94 -12.84
CA PRO A 351 65.79 -5.22 -13.52
C PRO A 351 64.50 -5.52 -14.30
N SER A 352 64.74 -5.87 -15.55
CA SER A 352 63.83 -6.36 -16.55
C SER A 352 63.35 -7.83 -16.29
N PRO A 353 62.56 -8.37 -17.20
CA PRO A 353 61.30 -9.05 -16.86
C PRO A 353 61.39 -10.57 -16.93
N GLY A 354 60.48 -11.26 -16.33
CA GLY A 354 60.39 -12.70 -16.45
C GLY A 354 59.02 -13.29 -16.18
N VAL A 355 58.40 -13.68 -17.28
CA VAL A 355 57.62 -14.90 -17.49
C VAL A 355 56.31 -15.07 -16.74
N SER A 356 55.24 -14.83 -17.44
CA SER A 356 54.20 -15.69 -18.03
C SER A 356 53.52 -16.72 -17.12
N VAL A 357 52.24 -16.76 -17.36
CA VAL A 357 51.35 -17.89 -17.68
C VAL A 357 50.09 -17.97 -16.84
N THR A 358 49.00 -17.63 -17.51
CA THR A 358 47.76 -18.39 -17.70
C THR A 358 46.98 -18.78 -16.43
N THR A 359 45.72 -18.50 -16.29
CA THR A 359 44.62 -19.09 -17.02
C THR A 359 43.31 -18.39 -16.69
N ALA A 360 42.65 -17.92 -17.71
CA ALA A 360 41.24 -17.56 -17.68
C ALA A 360 40.39 -18.82 -17.67
N GLN A 361 39.46 -18.96 -16.76
CA GLN A 361 38.37 -19.91 -16.94
C GLN A 361 37.05 -19.15 -17.08
N LYS A 362 36.63 -19.08 -18.35
CA LYS A 362 35.27 -18.91 -18.80
C LYS A 362 34.41 -20.04 -18.25
N ILE A 363 33.31 -19.76 -17.63
CA ILE A 363 32.20 -20.68 -17.50
C ILE A 363 31.07 -20.20 -18.39
N LEU A 364 30.83 -20.97 -19.44
CA LEU A 364 29.74 -20.87 -20.40
C LEU A 364 28.45 -21.46 -19.81
N PRO A 365 27.27 -21.08 -20.33
CA PRO A 365 25.99 -21.55 -19.86
C PRO A 365 25.66 -22.94 -20.40
N ILE A 366 25.07 -23.78 -19.57
CA ILE A 366 24.52 -25.06 -19.99
C ILE A 366 23.08 -24.85 -20.46
N ALA A 367 22.94 -25.01 -21.78
CA ALA A 367 21.67 -25.31 -22.42
C ALA A 367 21.57 -26.83 -22.58
N GLY A 368 20.40 -27.36 -22.56
CA GLY A 368 20.10 -28.74 -22.93
C GLY A 368 18.92 -29.24 -22.12
N ALA A 369 17.88 -29.43 -22.66
CA ALA A 369 17.33 -30.21 -23.76
C ALA A 369 16.27 -31.18 -23.21
N GLN A 370 15.10 -31.03 -23.72
CA GLN A 370 14.17 -32.05 -24.20
C GLN A 370 14.05 -33.36 -23.41
N ALA A 371 12.85 -33.62 -22.93
CA ALA A 371 12.21 -34.91 -23.13
C ALA A 371 10.71 -34.68 -23.32
N ALA A 372 10.33 -34.96 -24.53
CA ALA A 372 8.97 -35.17 -24.99
C ALA A 372 8.49 -36.53 -24.48
N ASP A 373 7.19 -36.67 -24.52
CA ASP A 373 6.42 -37.84 -24.90
C ASP A 373 5.56 -38.53 -23.83
N GLN A 374 4.33 -38.61 -24.25
CA GLN A 374 3.34 -39.66 -24.07
C GLN A 374 2.66 -39.79 -22.69
N TYR A 375 1.41 -39.35 -22.65
CA TYR A 375 0.35 -40.33 -22.33
C TYR A 375 -0.92 -40.05 -23.14
N GLN A 376 -1.30 -41.09 -23.84
CA GLN A 376 -2.45 -41.27 -24.73
C GLN A 376 -3.77 -41.15 -23.95
N LEU A 377 -4.73 -40.69 -24.72
CA LEU A 377 -6.17 -40.94 -24.58
C LEU A 377 -6.49 -42.41 -24.27
N GLU A 378 -7.29 -42.67 -23.28
CA GLU A 378 -8.27 -43.75 -23.34
C GLU A 378 -9.62 -43.27 -22.81
N SER A 379 -10.53 -43.29 -23.75
CA SER A 379 -11.97 -43.24 -23.58
C SER A 379 -12.46 -44.53 -22.94
N THR A 380 -13.37 -44.46 -21.99
CA THR A 380 -14.42 -45.47 -21.86
C THR A 380 -15.70 -44.86 -21.31
N LEU A 381 -16.67 -44.85 -22.14
CA LEU A 381 -18.12 -44.88 -21.90
C LEU A 381 -18.50 -46.06 -21.01
N THR A 382 -19.53 -45.90 -20.23
CA THR A 382 -20.64 -46.78 -19.77
C THR A 382 -20.81 -46.76 -18.26
N SER A 383 -21.84 -46.23 -17.80
CA SER A 383 -23.19 -46.64 -17.44
C SER A 383 -23.90 -45.49 -16.71
#